data_b48511038adf6b482e7467df9e2085a1
#
_entry.id   b48511038adf6b482e7467df9e2085a1
#
_cell.length_a   1.000
_cell.length_b   1.000
_cell.length_c   1.000
_cell.angle_alpha   90.00
_cell.angle_beta   90.00
_cell.angle_gamma   90.00
#
_symmetry.space_group_name_H-M   'P 1'
#
loop_
_entity.id
_entity.type
_entity.pdbx_description
1 polymer ?
#
loop_
_entity_poly.entity_id
_entity_poly.type
_entity_poly.pdbx_seq_one_letter_code
_entity_poly.pdbx_strand_id
1 'polypeptide(L)'
;NEHGGMNEVIADAYAITGDKKYLDCAERFSHKKLFTPMSPRQDCLDNMHANTQVPKVVGFERISELTGNETYHNASSYFWDIVTGERTVAFGGNSRREHFPSKDACMDFINDIDGPESCNTNNMLKLTEGLHRRNPEARFADYYELATFNHILSTQHPEHGGYVYFTPTRPRHYRNYSAPNEAMWCCVGTGMENHGKYGQFIYTKVEDALYVNLFVASELNWKDKGLVIRQETDFPYAENSKITIVNGKAEFPLLIRYPNWVKPGEFSVKVNGEPVSVITGPSSYVAIDRKWKKGDVVDVEFPMHSSIKYLPNEPQYIALMHGPIVLGMKTGTEDMAHLIADDSRFGQYASGAKLSTDQAPILINNDVESIAEQLEPIPGKPLHFTLKTRMENAIHNEIQPFFEIHDSRYMMYWLALSEDSYQGFLNDLTKAEQERPY
;
A
#
# COMPACT_ATOMS: atom_id res chain seq x y z
N ASN A 1 -15.03 2.54 21.15
CA ASN A 1 -15.03 3.96 21.43
C ASN A 1 -14.46 4.73 20.25
N GLU A 2 -15.36 5.11 19.37
CA GLU A 2 -15.09 5.67 18.05
C GLU A 2 -15.05 7.20 18.04
N HIS A 3 -14.46 7.81 19.04
CA HIS A 3 -14.19 9.23 18.92
C HIS A 3 -12.99 9.44 17.96
N GLY A 4 -13.14 10.37 17.02
CA GLY A 4 -12.16 10.57 15.95
C GLY A 4 -10.87 11.25 16.37
N GLY A 5 -10.02 11.58 15.39
CA GLY A 5 -8.71 12.22 15.53
C GLY A 5 -8.77 13.74 15.72
N MET A 6 -9.57 14.25 16.64
CA MET A 6 -9.68 15.67 16.91
C MET A 6 -8.37 16.33 17.37
N ASN A 7 -7.46 15.53 17.95
CA ASN A 7 -6.17 16.00 18.41
C ASN A 7 -5.31 16.61 17.28
N GLU A 8 -5.38 16.09 16.06
CA GLU A 8 -4.66 16.64 14.91
C GLU A 8 -5.12 18.05 14.57
N VAL A 9 -6.41 18.25 14.28
CA VAL A 9 -6.94 19.56 13.87
C VAL A 9 -6.80 20.62 14.97
N ILE A 10 -6.88 20.22 16.23
CA ILE A 10 -6.65 21.11 17.36
C ILE A 10 -5.17 21.49 17.47
N ALA A 11 -4.25 20.56 17.21
CA ALA A 11 -2.82 20.85 17.12
C ALA A 11 -2.49 21.80 15.95
N ASP A 12 -3.17 21.66 14.81
CA ASP A 12 -3.05 22.59 13.70
C ASP A 12 -3.57 24.00 14.06
N ALA A 13 -4.63 24.09 14.85
CA ALA A 13 -5.09 25.39 15.36
C ALA A 13 -4.02 26.08 16.24
N TYR A 14 -3.25 25.30 17.01
CA TYR A 14 -2.07 25.81 17.72
C TYR A 14 -0.99 26.29 16.74
N ALA A 15 -0.66 25.49 15.72
CA ALA A 15 0.36 25.84 14.73
C ALA A 15 0.04 27.17 14.00
N ILE A 16 -1.26 27.41 13.74
CA ILE A 16 -1.73 28.63 13.04
C ILE A 16 -1.77 29.86 13.98
N THR A 17 -2.24 29.67 15.22
CA THR A 17 -2.54 30.80 16.13
C THR A 17 -1.43 31.11 17.14
N GLY A 18 -0.57 30.13 17.43
CA GLY A 18 0.40 30.22 18.53
C GLY A 18 -0.23 30.15 19.94
N ASP A 19 -1.56 30.04 20.06
CA ASP A 19 -2.24 30.02 21.36
C ASP A 19 -2.16 28.62 22.01
N LYS A 20 -1.39 28.54 23.08
CA LYS A 20 -1.11 27.30 23.82
C LYS A 20 -2.35 26.53 24.29
N LYS A 21 -3.49 27.22 24.47
CA LYS A 21 -4.74 26.54 24.86
C LYS A 21 -5.17 25.45 23.88
N TYR A 22 -4.87 25.61 22.57
CA TYR A 22 -5.17 24.59 21.57
C TYR A 22 -4.25 23.38 21.71
N LEU A 23 -2.95 23.59 21.99
CA LEU A 23 -2.04 22.49 22.26
C LEU A 23 -2.44 21.69 23.50
N ASP A 24 -2.73 22.38 24.62
CA ASP A 24 -3.20 21.76 25.86
C ASP A 24 -4.53 20.99 25.64
N CYS A 25 -5.36 21.47 24.73
CA CYS A 25 -6.59 20.80 24.32
C CYS A 25 -6.29 19.55 23.48
N ALA A 26 -5.40 19.63 22.48
CA ALA A 26 -4.99 18.51 21.64
C ALA A 26 -4.43 17.35 22.47
N GLU A 27 -3.56 17.65 23.44
CA GLU A 27 -3.02 16.66 24.37
C GLU A 27 -4.12 15.99 25.21
N ARG A 28 -5.15 16.73 25.64
CA ARG A 28 -6.30 16.16 26.35
C ARG A 28 -7.18 15.27 25.48
N PHE A 29 -7.25 15.53 24.16
CA PHE A 29 -7.93 14.69 23.19
C PHE A 29 -7.11 13.44 22.80
N SER A 30 -5.84 13.36 23.22
CA SER A 30 -5.03 12.15 23.00
C SER A 30 -5.62 10.95 23.73
N HIS A 31 -6.08 9.96 22.99
CA HIS A 31 -6.79 8.79 23.50
C HIS A 31 -5.87 7.91 24.36
N LYS A 32 -5.91 8.06 25.66
CA LYS A 32 -4.99 7.40 26.60
C LYS A 32 -4.99 5.89 26.51
N LYS A 33 -6.14 5.27 26.20
CA LYS A 33 -6.24 3.80 26.04
C LYS A 33 -5.40 3.29 24.85
N LEU A 34 -5.14 4.14 23.86
CA LEU A 34 -4.23 3.87 22.76
C LEU A 34 -2.82 4.43 23.05
N PHE A 35 -2.73 5.69 23.46
CA PHE A 35 -1.47 6.40 23.65
C PHE A 35 -0.57 5.78 24.73
N THR A 36 -1.16 5.44 25.89
CA THR A 36 -0.41 4.95 27.05
C THR A 36 0.33 3.64 26.79
N PRO A 37 -0.26 2.60 26.17
CA PRO A 37 0.49 1.40 25.83
C PRO A 37 1.42 1.60 24.63
N MET A 38 1.04 2.41 23.62
CA MET A 38 1.88 2.60 22.43
C MET A 38 3.20 3.32 22.74
N SER A 39 3.19 4.28 23.67
CA SER A 39 4.38 5.05 24.04
C SER A 39 5.56 4.19 24.51
N PRO A 40 5.39 3.16 25.38
CA PRO A 40 6.44 2.22 25.75
C PRO A 40 6.53 1.00 24.81
N ARG A 41 5.99 1.08 23.58
CA ARG A 41 6.01 0.04 22.54
C ARG A 41 5.29 -1.25 22.96
N GLN A 42 4.09 -1.11 23.51
CA GLN A 42 3.20 -2.24 23.84
C GLN A 42 2.01 -2.26 22.88
N ASP A 43 1.84 -3.35 22.15
CA ASP A 43 0.73 -3.54 21.20
C ASP A 43 -0.60 -3.70 21.96
N CYS A 44 -1.63 -3.00 21.50
CA CYS A 44 -2.98 -3.05 22.05
C CYS A 44 -4.06 -3.00 20.97
N LEU A 45 -3.70 -3.29 19.70
CA LEU A 45 -4.56 -3.03 18.55
C LEU A 45 -5.62 -4.11 18.30
N ASP A 46 -5.46 -5.31 18.80
CA ASP A 46 -6.37 -6.43 18.56
C ASP A 46 -7.83 -6.03 18.75
N ASN A 47 -8.64 -6.24 17.72
CA ASN A 47 -10.07 -5.90 17.68
C ASN A 47 -10.42 -4.41 17.87
N MET A 48 -9.44 -3.50 17.82
CA MET A 48 -9.76 -2.07 17.73
C MET A 48 -10.21 -1.73 16.31
N HIS A 49 -11.20 -0.84 16.20
CA HIS A 49 -11.61 -0.28 14.93
C HIS A 49 -10.45 0.52 14.32
N ALA A 50 -9.90 0.03 13.20
CA ALA A 50 -8.64 0.51 12.63
C ALA A 50 -8.73 1.98 12.21
N ASN A 51 -9.72 2.32 11.39
CA ASN A 51 -9.87 3.66 10.83
C ASN A 51 -10.16 4.75 11.89
N THR A 52 -10.62 4.38 13.09
CA THR A 52 -10.75 5.34 14.20
C THR A 52 -9.46 5.51 15.00
N GLN A 53 -8.51 4.58 14.93
CA GLN A 53 -7.24 4.72 15.64
C GLN A 53 -6.21 5.49 14.82
N VAL A 54 -6.07 5.22 13.52
CA VAL A 54 -5.04 5.86 12.69
C VAL A 54 -5.11 7.39 12.74
N PRO A 55 -6.27 8.06 12.61
CA PRO A 55 -6.34 9.53 12.73
C PRO A 55 -5.87 10.08 14.08
N LYS A 56 -6.08 9.33 15.18
CA LYS A 56 -5.57 9.72 16.51
C LYS A 56 -4.05 9.72 16.54
N VAL A 57 -3.44 8.72 15.87
CA VAL A 57 -1.99 8.57 15.79
C VAL A 57 -1.37 9.62 14.86
N VAL A 58 -2.06 10.01 13.79
CA VAL A 58 -1.69 11.20 12.99
C VAL A 58 -1.61 12.43 13.90
N GLY A 59 -2.57 12.60 14.80
CA GLY A 59 -2.56 13.66 15.79
C GLY A 59 -1.42 13.54 16.82
N PHE A 60 -1.02 12.32 17.20
CA PHE A 60 0.15 12.12 18.07
C PHE A 60 1.42 12.64 17.36
N GLU A 61 1.65 12.23 16.12
CA GLU A 61 2.81 12.71 15.36
C GLU A 61 2.78 14.23 15.18
N ARG A 62 1.60 14.80 14.91
CA ARG A 62 1.45 16.25 14.77
C ARG A 62 1.78 17.01 16.06
N ILE A 63 1.35 16.51 17.21
CA ILE A 63 1.73 17.09 18.52
C ILE A 63 3.26 16.98 18.71
N SER A 64 3.86 15.83 18.38
CA SER A 64 5.29 15.65 18.44
C SER A 64 6.08 16.63 17.54
N GLU A 65 5.64 16.85 16.30
CA GLU A 65 6.24 17.84 15.39
C GLU A 65 6.26 19.25 16.00
N LEU A 66 5.16 19.64 16.65
CA LEU A 66 5.00 20.99 17.21
C LEU A 66 5.69 21.22 18.54
N THR A 67 5.95 20.16 19.29
CA THR A 67 6.46 20.25 20.67
C THR A 67 7.85 19.65 20.87
N GLY A 68 8.33 18.81 19.95
CA GLY A 68 9.50 17.99 20.14
C GLY A 68 9.32 16.84 21.16
N ASN A 69 8.08 16.53 21.55
CA ASN A 69 7.80 15.50 22.56
C ASN A 69 8.00 14.09 22.00
N GLU A 70 9.11 13.46 22.36
CA GLU A 70 9.49 12.11 21.90
C GLU A 70 8.49 11.02 22.32
N THR A 71 7.76 11.18 23.42
CA THR A 71 6.75 10.19 23.85
C THR A 71 5.64 10.06 22.83
N TYR A 72 5.21 11.15 22.22
CA TYR A 72 4.23 11.17 21.14
C TYR A 72 4.79 10.55 19.85
N HIS A 73 6.03 10.87 19.50
CA HIS A 73 6.71 10.26 18.35
C HIS A 73 6.87 8.74 18.51
N ASN A 74 7.30 8.30 19.69
CA ASN A 74 7.46 6.87 19.97
C ASN A 74 6.12 6.11 19.82
N ALA A 75 5.02 6.71 20.26
CA ALA A 75 3.69 6.11 20.09
C ALA A 75 3.28 6.01 18.61
N SER A 76 3.48 7.07 17.82
CA SER A 76 3.13 7.09 16.40
C SER A 76 4.04 6.20 15.55
N SER A 77 5.34 6.22 15.79
CA SER A 77 6.30 5.38 15.08
C SER A 77 6.08 3.90 15.37
N TYR A 78 5.88 3.53 16.65
CA TYR A 78 5.59 2.14 17.02
C TYR A 78 4.27 1.63 16.43
N PHE A 79 3.21 2.46 16.46
CA PHE A 79 1.94 2.12 15.83
C PHE A 79 2.15 1.81 14.33
N TRP A 80 2.89 2.66 13.62
CA TRP A 80 3.19 2.47 12.20
C TRP A 80 3.97 1.16 11.98
N ASP A 81 5.00 0.90 12.80
CA ASP A 81 5.82 -0.31 12.71
C ASP A 81 4.98 -1.60 12.82
N ILE A 82 4.10 -1.70 13.83
CA ILE A 82 3.29 -2.92 14.05
C ILE A 82 2.15 -3.07 13.04
N VAL A 83 1.59 -1.97 12.53
CA VAL A 83 0.56 -2.03 11.50
C VAL A 83 1.17 -2.46 10.17
N THR A 84 2.26 -1.83 9.73
CA THR A 84 2.87 -2.13 8.44
C THR A 84 3.64 -3.46 8.43
N GLY A 85 4.25 -3.84 9.56
CA GLY A 85 5.06 -5.05 9.69
C GLY A 85 4.27 -6.32 9.98
N GLU A 86 3.20 -6.23 10.79
CA GLU A 86 2.53 -7.41 11.34
C GLU A 86 1.07 -7.59 10.89
N ARG A 87 0.41 -6.53 10.38
CA ARG A 87 -1.04 -6.53 10.07
C ARG A 87 -1.38 -6.10 8.64
N THR A 88 -0.38 -5.82 7.82
CA THR A 88 -0.59 -5.33 6.46
C THR A 88 -0.53 -6.46 5.44
N VAL A 89 -1.58 -6.58 4.63
CA VAL A 89 -1.63 -7.51 3.49
C VAL A 89 -0.80 -7.01 2.31
N ALA A 90 -0.58 -7.85 1.30
CA ALA A 90 0.37 -7.59 0.22
C ALA A 90 0.19 -6.24 -0.49
N PHE A 91 -1.03 -5.73 -0.65
CA PHE A 91 -1.31 -4.47 -1.30
C PHE A 91 -1.24 -3.23 -0.38
N GLY A 92 -0.85 -3.37 0.88
CA GLY A 92 -0.67 -2.24 1.80
C GLY A 92 -1.87 -1.94 2.71
N GLY A 93 -3.00 -2.62 2.56
CA GLY A 93 -4.16 -2.49 3.45
C GLY A 93 -4.00 -3.34 4.72
N ASN A 94 -4.70 -3.00 5.81
CA ASN A 94 -4.42 -3.58 7.13
C ASN A 94 -5.63 -3.79 8.07
N SER A 95 -6.84 -3.74 7.57
CA SER A 95 -8.06 -3.97 8.37
C SER A 95 -8.94 -5.06 7.77
N ARG A 96 -9.77 -5.65 8.61
CA ARG A 96 -10.80 -6.61 8.25
C ARG A 96 -12.07 -6.23 9.01
N ARG A 97 -13.20 -6.06 8.32
CA ARG A 97 -14.45 -5.53 8.92
C ARG A 97 -14.20 -4.27 9.74
N GLU A 98 -13.42 -3.33 9.17
CA GLU A 98 -13.03 -2.07 9.81
C GLU A 98 -12.12 -2.21 11.05
N HIS A 99 -11.79 -3.41 11.51
CA HIS A 99 -11.03 -3.66 12.73
C HIS A 99 -9.65 -4.26 12.40
N PHE A 100 -8.68 -3.98 13.26
CA PHE A 100 -7.44 -4.73 13.23
C PHE A 100 -7.71 -6.18 13.65
N PRO A 101 -7.36 -7.17 12.82
CA PRO A 101 -7.33 -8.55 13.29
C PRO A 101 -6.26 -8.71 14.36
N SER A 102 -6.39 -9.73 15.20
CA SER A 102 -5.23 -10.19 15.98
C SER A 102 -4.12 -10.57 15.00
N LYS A 103 -2.88 -10.23 15.33
CA LYS A 103 -1.73 -10.62 14.50
C LYS A 103 -1.62 -12.14 14.30
N ASP A 104 -2.19 -12.92 15.23
CA ASP A 104 -2.18 -14.38 15.19
C ASP A 104 -3.43 -14.97 14.49
N ALA A 105 -4.34 -14.14 13.96
CA ALA A 105 -5.57 -14.55 13.29
C ALA A 105 -5.68 -14.04 11.85
N CYS A 106 -4.58 -14.03 11.11
CA CYS A 106 -4.52 -13.48 9.76
C CYS A 106 -5.29 -14.30 8.71
N MET A 107 -5.65 -15.56 8.99
CA MET A 107 -6.58 -16.33 8.17
C MET A 107 -7.94 -15.66 7.98
N ASP A 108 -8.33 -14.77 8.87
CA ASP A 108 -9.55 -13.98 8.72
C ASP A 108 -9.56 -13.13 7.43
N PHE A 109 -8.39 -12.71 6.93
CA PHE A 109 -8.28 -12.04 5.64
C PHE A 109 -8.71 -12.93 4.45
N ILE A 110 -8.51 -14.23 4.57
CA ILE A 110 -8.92 -15.22 3.56
C ILE A 110 -10.38 -15.65 3.76
N ASN A 111 -10.80 -15.77 5.02
CA ASN A 111 -12.12 -16.31 5.36
C ASN A 111 -13.26 -15.30 5.17
N ASP A 112 -12.98 -14.00 5.35
CA ASP A 112 -14.00 -12.96 5.27
C ASP A 112 -14.08 -12.31 3.87
N ILE A 113 -15.22 -11.67 3.61
CA ILE A 113 -15.46 -10.90 2.37
C ILE A 113 -15.18 -9.41 2.53
N ASP A 114 -15.00 -8.95 3.77
CA ASP A 114 -14.77 -7.55 4.12
C ASP A 114 -13.29 -7.35 4.41
N GLY A 115 -12.53 -7.06 3.39
CA GLY A 115 -11.08 -6.83 3.47
C GLY A 115 -10.71 -5.43 3.98
N PRO A 116 -9.49 -4.99 3.72
CA PRO A 116 -9.03 -3.66 4.08
C PRO A 116 -9.90 -2.53 3.54
N GLU A 117 -10.15 -1.54 4.42
CA GLU A 117 -10.91 -0.34 4.13
C GLU A 117 -10.02 0.73 3.48
N SER A 118 -10.49 1.37 2.40
CA SER A 118 -9.72 2.40 1.69
C SER A 118 -9.48 3.67 2.53
N CYS A 119 -10.42 4.08 3.38
CA CYS A 119 -10.22 5.21 4.31
C CYS A 119 -9.06 4.94 5.27
N ASN A 120 -8.95 3.72 5.77
CA ASN A 120 -7.90 3.37 6.71
C ASN A 120 -6.51 3.48 6.05
N THR A 121 -6.38 3.02 4.81
CA THR A 121 -5.13 3.18 4.05
C THR A 121 -4.82 4.65 3.74
N ASN A 122 -5.82 5.47 3.38
CA ASN A 122 -5.62 6.92 3.25
C ASN A 122 -5.02 7.54 4.52
N ASN A 123 -5.55 7.18 5.68
CA ASN A 123 -5.03 7.69 6.96
C ASN A 123 -3.64 7.15 7.29
N MET A 124 -3.33 5.91 6.92
CA MET A 124 -1.97 5.36 7.04
C MET A 124 -0.96 6.10 6.14
N LEU A 125 -1.34 6.48 4.92
CA LEU A 125 -0.49 7.32 4.06
C LEU A 125 -0.24 8.68 4.69
N LYS A 126 -1.26 9.30 5.29
CA LYS A 126 -1.12 10.57 6.00
C LYS A 126 -0.18 10.48 7.21
N LEU A 127 -0.28 9.39 8.00
CA LEU A 127 0.66 9.10 9.09
C LEU A 127 2.08 8.91 8.56
N THR A 128 2.23 8.18 7.47
CA THR A 128 3.52 7.92 6.82
C THR A 128 4.21 9.21 6.38
N GLU A 129 3.46 10.16 5.82
CA GLU A 129 3.97 11.50 5.46
C GLU A 129 4.46 12.27 6.70
N GLY A 130 3.71 12.22 7.81
CA GLY A 130 4.09 12.86 9.07
C GLY A 130 5.40 12.31 9.62
N LEU A 131 5.53 10.98 9.68
CA LEU A 131 6.74 10.30 10.14
C LEU A 131 7.95 10.58 9.24
N HIS A 132 7.76 10.54 7.90
CA HIS A 132 8.81 10.87 6.94
C HIS A 132 9.26 12.34 7.06
N ARG A 133 8.35 13.26 7.29
CA ARG A 133 8.67 14.70 7.45
C ARG A 133 9.58 14.94 8.66
N ARG A 134 9.40 14.18 9.73
CA ARG A 134 10.24 14.24 10.91
C ARG A 134 11.58 13.56 10.71
N ASN A 135 11.59 12.38 10.13
CA ASN A 135 12.78 11.59 9.85
C ASN A 135 12.66 10.91 8.48
N PRO A 136 13.29 11.47 7.43
CA PRO A 136 13.09 11.00 6.05
C PRO A 136 13.83 9.68 5.78
N GLU A 137 13.24 8.58 6.24
CA GLU A 137 13.67 7.22 5.93
C GLU A 137 12.93 6.67 4.70
N ALA A 138 13.65 5.96 3.84
CA ALA A 138 13.11 5.40 2.60
C ALA A 138 12.00 4.36 2.83
N ARG A 139 12.00 3.65 3.98
CA ARG A 139 10.95 2.69 4.34
C ARG A 139 9.54 3.29 4.35
N PHE A 140 9.42 4.58 4.68
CA PHE A 140 8.14 5.29 4.60
C PHE A 140 7.70 5.47 3.15
N ALA A 141 8.62 5.80 2.25
CA ALA A 141 8.32 5.92 0.83
C ALA A 141 8.05 4.55 0.18
N ASP A 142 8.70 3.48 0.62
CA ASP A 142 8.44 2.11 0.18
C ASP A 142 7.01 1.68 0.52
N TYR A 143 6.54 1.92 1.75
CA TYR A 143 5.15 1.64 2.14
C TYR A 143 4.16 2.54 1.37
N TYR A 144 4.48 3.82 1.23
CA TYR A 144 3.63 4.78 0.52
C TYR A 144 3.42 4.35 -0.94
N GLU A 145 4.49 3.97 -1.63
CA GLU A 145 4.45 3.43 -3.00
C GLU A 145 3.59 2.16 -3.08
N LEU A 146 3.87 1.18 -2.20
CA LEU A 146 3.14 -0.08 -2.15
C LEU A 146 1.63 0.15 -2.01
N ALA A 147 1.22 0.93 -1.03
CA ALA A 147 -0.19 1.18 -0.74
C ALA A 147 -0.86 2.04 -1.81
N THR A 148 -0.16 3.02 -2.37
CA THR A 148 -0.69 3.90 -3.42
C THR A 148 -0.96 3.14 -4.71
N PHE A 149 0.02 2.40 -5.24
CA PHE A 149 -0.14 1.67 -6.51
C PHE A 149 -1.07 0.47 -6.40
N ASN A 150 -1.09 -0.24 -5.27
CA ASN A 150 -1.85 -1.49 -5.19
C ASN A 150 -3.21 -1.37 -4.52
N HIS A 151 -3.35 -0.57 -3.45
CA HIS A 151 -4.64 -0.39 -2.81
C HIS A 151 -5.36 0.83 -3.35
N ILE A 152 -4.80 2.03 -3.17
CA ILE A 152 -5.50 3.28 -3.54
C ILE A 152 -5.86 3.31 -5.02
N LEU A 153 -4.90 3.06 -5.92
CA LEU A 153 -5.15 3.08 -7.36
C LEU A 153 -6.25 2.10 -7.78
N SER A 154 -6.34 0.93 -7.12
CA SER A 154 -7.35 -0.08 -7.40
C SER A 154 -8.75 0.26 -6.89
N THR A 155 -8.90 1.32 -6.08
CA THR A 155 -10.19 1.67 -5.44
C THR A 155 -11.07 2.63 -6.23
N GLN A 156 -10.66 3.03 -7.43
CA GLN A 156 -11.50 3.80 -8.34
C GLN A 156 -11.72 3.04 -9.64
N HIS A 157 -12.96 2.90 -10.04
CA HIS A 157 -13.27 2.29 -11.34
C HIS A 157 -12.87 3.22 -12.49
N PRO A 158 -12.09 2.76 -13.49
CA PRO A 158 -11.54 3.62 -14.53
C PRO A 158 -12.58 4.21 -15.49
N GLU A 159 -13.74 3.57 -15.66
CA GLU A 159 -14.78 4.02 -16.61
C GLU A 159 -15.85 4.88 -15.95
N HIS A 160 -16.49 4.38 -14.87
CA HIS A 160 -17.61 5.10 -14.23
C HIS A 160 -17.21 5.89 -12.98
N GLY A 161 -15.94 5.77 -12.51
CA GLY A 161 -15.38 6.56 -11.42
C GLY A 161 -15.89 6.21 -10.02
N GLY A 162 -16.67 5.14 -9.85
CA GLY A 162 -17.13 4.67 -8.54
C GLY A 162 -15.96 4.22 -7.63
N TYR A 163 -16.14 4.40 -6.31
CA TYR A 163 -15.11 4.12 -5.32
C TYR A 163 -15.39 2.82 -4.55
N VAL A 164 -14.32 2.17 -4.13
CA VAL A 164 -14.36 0.93 -3.34
C VAL A 164 -14.25 1.26 -1.86
N TYR A 165 -15.09 0.64 -1.02
CA TYR A 165 -14.96 0.67 0.43
C TYR A 165 -13.98 -0.42 0.90
N PHE A 166 -14.36 -1.69 0.71
CA PHE A 166 -13.55 -2.85 1.07
C PHE A 166 -12.88 -3.48 -0.14
N THR A 167 -11.61 -3.82 0.00
CA THR A 167 -10.86 -4.63 -0.96
C THR A 167 -10.66 -6.02 -0.40
N PRO A 168 -11.54 -7.00 -0.72
CA PRO A 168 -11.42 -8.36 -0.22
C PRO A 168 -10.10 -9.02 -0.64
N THR A 169 -9.51 -9.78 0.27
CA THR A 169 -8.39 -10.67 -0.02
C THR A 169 -8.82 -12.14 -0.16
N ARG A 170 -10.11 -12.42 0.10
CA ARG A 170 -10.69 -13.73 -0.09
C ARG A 170 -10.57 -14.19 -1.53
N PRO A 171 -10.02 -15.39 -1.79
CA PRO A 171 -9.99 -16.01 -3.10
C PRO A 171 -11.37 -16.05 -3.78
N ARG A 172 -11.41 -15.67 -5.07
CA ARG A 172 -12.63 -15.67 -5.89
C ARG A 172 -13.73 -14.75 -5.37
N HIS A 173 -13.39 -13.69 -4.61
CA HIS A 173 -14.33 -12.62 -4.30
C HIS A 173 -14.08 -11.41 -5.20
N TYR A 174 -14.86 -10.34 -5.06
CA TYR A 174 -14.81 -9.17 -5.93
C TYR A 174 -14.93 -7.87 -5.12
N ARG A 175 -14.56 -6.76 -5.73
CA ARG A 175 -14.81 -5.40 -5.21
C ARG A 175 -16.12 -4.88 -5.76
N ASN A 176 -16.91 -4.19 -4.94
CA ASN A 176 -18.03 -3.40 -5.38
C ASN A 176 -17.70 -1.91 -5.34
N TYR A 177 -18.42 -1.14 -6.13
CA TYR A 177 -18.16 0.28 -6.36
C TYR A 177 -19.35 1.14 -5.95
N SER A 178 -19.08 2.36 -5.46
CA SER A 178 -20.14 3.33 -5.18
C SER A 178 -20.85 3.76 -6.47
N ALA A 179 -22.17 3.82 -6.42
CA ALA A 179 -22.93 4.46 -7.51
C ALA A 179 -22.68 5.97 -7.49
N PRO A 180 -22.43 6.60 -8.64
CA PRO A 180 -22.25 8.04 -8.72
C PRO A 180 -23.48 8.80 -8.19
N ASN A 181 -23.25 9.76 -7.30
CA ASN A 181 -24.27 10.63 -6.67
C ASN A 181 -25.30 9.93 -5.76
N GLU A 182 -25.16 8.65 -5.50
CA GLU A 182 -26.11 7.87 -4.68
C GLU A 182 -25.45 7.34 -3.41
N ALA A 183 -24.34 6.62 -3.54
CA ALA A 183 -23.60 6.11 -2.38
C ALA A 183 -22.76 7.22 -1.73
N MET A 184 -22.96 7.43 -0.42
CA MET A 184 -22.29 8.51 0.35
C MET A 184 -21.51 7.94 1.54
N TRP A 185 -20.74 6.89 1.30
CA TRP A 185 -19.83 6.30 2.31
C TRP A 185 -18.66 7.23 2.62
N CYS A 186 -18.05 7.07 3.80
CA CYS A 186 -16.80 7.76 4.12
C CYS A 186 -15.73 7.54 3.05
N CYS A 187 -15.64 6.35 2.49
CA CYS A 187 -14.69 5.99 1.44
C CYS A 187 -14.96 6.66 0.08
N VAL A 188 -16.15 7.20 -0.17
CA VAL A 188 -16.40 8.10 -1.31
C VAL A 188 -15.69 9.44 -1.09
N GLY A 189 -15.78 9.99 0.12
CA GLY A 189 -15.08 11.22 0.48
C GLY A 189 -13.56 11.07 0.42
N THR A 190 -13.00 10.03 1.06
CA THR A 190 -11.55 9.75 0.98
C THR A 190 -11.10 9.36 -0.42
N GLY A 191 -11.96 8.72 -1.22
CA GLY A 191 -11.67 8.42 -2.62
C GLY A 191 -11.42 9.69 -3.43
N MET A 192 -12.28 10.70 -3.29
CA MET A 192 -12.07 12.01 -3.93
C MET A 192 -10.75 12.67 -3.49
N GLU A 193 -10.37 12.53 -2.21
CA GLU A 193 -9.10 13.05 -1.72
C GLU A 193 -7.90 12.23 -2.22
N ASN A 194 -7.95 10.91 -2.15
CA ASN A 194 -6.86 10.01 -2.53
C ASN A 194 -6.38 10.28 -3.95
N HIS A 195 -7.32 10.29 -4.90
CA HIS A 195 -7.00 10.46 -6.31
C HIS A 195 -6.64 11.91 -6.69
N GLY A 196 -6.86 12.86 -5.79
CA GLY A 196 -6.35 14.23 -5.88
C GLY A 196 -4.94 14.42 -5.30
N LYS A 197 -4.39 13.44 -4.58
CA LYS A 197 -3.14 13.56 -3.82
C LYS A 197 -1.93 12.87 -4.43
N TYR A 198 -2.01 12.31 -5.62
CA TYR A 198 -0.89 11.57 -6.23
C TYR A 198 0.40 12.37 -6.33
N GLY A 199 0.32 13.69 -6.45
CA GLY A 199 1.49 14.58 -6.47
C GLY A 199 2.11 14.89 -5.10
N GLN A 200 1.40 14.58 -4.00
CA GLN A 200 1.73 15.13 -2.69
C GLN A 200 3.05 14.58 -2.12
N PHE A 201 3.40 13.33 -2.41
CA PHE A 201 4.58 12.66 -1.83
C PHE A 201 5.64 12.27 -2.87
N ILE A 202 5.53 12.73 -4.13
CA ILE A 202 6.57 12.50 -5.16
C ILE A 202 7.88 13.12 -4.70
N TYR A 203 7.82 14.34 -4.20
CA TYR A 203 8.96 15.08 -3.68
C TYR A 203 8.71 15.55 -2.26
N THR A 204 9.74 15.48 -1.43
CA THR A 204 9.74 16.11 -0.10
C THR A 204 10.99 16.95 0.07
N LYS A 205 10.91 17.94 0.94
CA LYS A 205 12.00 18.85 1.24
C LYS A 205 12.30 18.79 2.73
N VAL A 206 13.57 18.60 3.06
CA VAL A 206 14.08 18.73 4.44
C VAL A 206 15.27 19.68 4.40
N GLU A 207 15.18 20.82 5.09
CA GLU A 207 16.14 21.92 4.98
C GLU A 207 16.34 22.33 3.51
N ASP A 208 17.56 22.18 2.99
CA ASP A 208 17.91 22.49 1.61
C ASP A 208 17.90 21.25 0.69
N ALA A 209 17.73 20.06 1.23
CA ALA A 209 17.73 18.82 0.47
C ALA A 209 16.38 18.52 -0.17
N LEU A 210 16.40 18.01 -1.40
CA LEU A 210 15.22 17.52 -2.13
C LEU A 210 15.27 16.00 -2.21
N TYR A 211 14.22 15.35 -1.71
CA TYR A 211 14.02 13.91 -1.80
C TYR A 211 13.08 13.57 -2.95
N VAL A 212 13.47 12.62 -3.78
CA VAL A 212 12.61 11.98 -4.79
C VAL A 212 12.13 10.66 -4.22
N ASN A 213 10.89 10.63 -3.75
CA ASN A 213 10.30 9.49 -3.05
C ASN A 213 9.61 8.51 -4.00
N LEU A 214 8.91 9.03 -5.02
CA LEU A 214 8.14 8.21 -5.95
C LEU A 214 8.58 8.51 -7.39
N PHE A 215 8.60 7.46 -8.20
CA PHE A 215 8.87 7.57 -9.64
C PHE A 215 7.55 7.75 -10.39
N VAL A 216 7.09 9.01 -10.46
CA VAL A 216 5.84 9.41 -11.13
C VAL A 216 6.14 10.58 -12.06
N ALA A 217 5.70 10.50 -13.31
CA ALA A 217 5.86 11.58 -14.27
C ALA A 217 5.25 12.88 -13.74
N SER A 218 6.08 13.93 -13.61
CA SER A 218 5.68 15.15 -12.89
C SER A 218 6.60 16.33 -13.17
N GLU A 219 6.14 17.54 -12.84
CA GLU A 219 6.95 18.74 -12.84
C GLU A 219 6.85 19.44 -11.48
N LEU A 220 8.00 19.66 -10.85
CA LEU A 220 8.14 20.41 -9.61
C LEU A 220 8.57 21.85 -9.93
N ASN A 221 7.75 22.80 -9.57
CA ASN A 221 8.11 24.22 -9.55
C ASN A 221 8.55 24.61 -8.13
N TRP A 222 9.87 24.55 -7.88
CA TRP A 222 10.45 24.90 -6.58
C TRP A 222 10.76 26.40 -6.53
N LYS A 223 9.75 27.18 -6.20
CA LYS A 223 9.78 28.65 -6.23
C LYS A 223 10.88 29.25 -5.37
N ASP A 224 11.10 28.74 -4.16
CA ASP A 224 12.11 29.25 -3.22
C ASP A 224 13.54 29.17 -3.77
N LYS A 225 13.82 28.18 -4.61
CA LYS A 225 15.11 27.99 -5.27
C LYS A 225 15.15 28.53 -6.72
N GLY A 226 14.00 28.99 -7.24
CA GLY A 226 13.89 29.42 -8.65
C GLY A 226 14.12 28.30 -9.65
N LEU A 227 13.78 27.06 -9.28
CA LEU A 227 13.99 25.85 -10.08
C LEU A 227 12.69 25.27 -10.63
N VAL A 228 12.80 24.72 -11.84
CA VAL A 228 11.80 23.81 -12.40
C VAL A 228 12.49 22.48 -12.68
N ILE A 229 11.97 21.40 -12.09
CA ILE A 229 12.49 20.05 -12.21
C ILE A 229 11.40 19.18 -12.81
N ARG A 230 11.72 18.39 -13.83
CA ARG A 230 10.78 17.46 -14.47
C ARG A 230 11.26 16.05 -14.30
N GLN A 231 10.35 15.16 -13.92
CA GLN A 231 10.52 13.72 -13.90
C GLN A 231 9.71 13.09 -15.03
N GLU A 232 10.37 12.32 -15.89
CA GLU A 232 9.78 11.58 -17.00
C GLU A 232 9.99 10.09 -16.75
N THR A 233 8.91 9.32 -16.76
CA THR A 233 8.91 7.87 -16.52
C THR A 233 7.57 7.29 -16.96
N ASP A 234 7.57 6.04 -17.40
CA ASP A 234 6.39 5.22 -17.61
C ASP A 234 6.21 4.19 -16.49
N PHE A 235 6.87 4.38 -15.32
CA PHE A 235 6.70 3.51 -14.17
C PHE A 235 5.21 3.45 -13.73
N PRO A 236 4.65 2.26 -13.45
CA PRO A 236 5.32 0.99 -13.21
C PRO A 236 5.56 0.13 -14.46
N TYR A 237 5.24 0.59 -15.66
CA TYR A 237 5.42 -0.17 -16.91
C TYR A 237 6.85 -0.09 -17.48
N ALA A 238 7.69 0.76 -16.92
CA ALA A 238 9.12 0.89 -17.23
C ALA A 238 9.96 0.89 -15.94
N GLU A 239 11.21 0.47 -16.06
CA GLU A 239 12.15 0.27 -14.95
C GLU A 239 13.19 1.41 -14.86
N ASN A 240 12.79 2.61 -15.23
CA ASN A 240 13.66 3.78 -15.23
C ASN A 240 12.89 5.09 -15.01
N SER A 241 13.64 6.11 -14.62
CA SER A 241 13.14 7.48 -14.51
C SER A 241 14.22 8.47 -14.91
N LYS A 242 13.83 9.54 -15.57
CA LYS A 242 14.71 10.64 -15.99
C LYS A 242 14.27 11.93 -15.31
N ILE A 243 15.19 12.55 -14.57
CA ILE A 243 14.95 13.80 -13.86
C ILE A 243 15.79 14.90 -14.53
N THR A 244 15.15 15.96 -15.00
CA THR A 244 15.79 17.07 -15.74
C THR A 244 15.59 18.38 -15.00
N ILE A 245 16.66 19.15 -14.83
CA ILE A 245 16.59 20.56 -14.41
C ILE A 245 16.16 21.40 -15.63
N VAL A 246 14.87 21.68 -15.71
CA VAL A 246 14.26 22.37 -16.86
C VAL A 246 14.60 23.86 -16.86
N ASN A 247 14.67 24.46 -15.67
CA ASN A 247 14.99 25.87 -15.52
C ASN A 247 15.68 26.16 -14.18
N GLY A 248 16.46 27.25 -14.14
CA GLY A 248 17.14 27.75 -12.94
C GLY A 248 18.51 27.14 -12.68
N LYS A 249 19.10 27.56 -11.56
CA LYS A 249 20.33 27.00 -10.99
C LYS A 249 20.33 27.16 -9.47
N ALA A 250 20.74 26.15 -8.74
CA ALA A 250 20.88 26.19 -7.30
C ALA A 250 21.83 25.07 -6.80
N GLU A 251 22.37 25.23 -5.62
CA GLU A 251 23.15 24.19 -4.96
C GLU A 251 22.28 23.53 -3.89
N PHE A 252 22.12 22.20 -3.97
CA PHE A 252 21.36 21.41 -3.00
C PHE A 252 21.67 19.93 -3.15
N PRO A 253 21.54 19.16 -2.07
CA PRO A 253 21.52 17.70 -2.13
C PRO A 253 20.23 17.20 -2.79
N LEU A 254 20.36 16.39 -3.83
CA LEU A 254 19.27 15.62 -4.41
C LEU A 254 19.39 14.19 -3.93
N LEU A 255 18.35 13.69 -3.26
CA LEU A 255 18.29 12.34 -2.69
C LEU A 255 17.30 11.50 -3.49
N ILE A 256 17.82 10.50 -4.19
CA ILE A 256 17.04 9.57 -5.00
C ILE A 256 16.76 8.32 -4.19
N ARG A 257 15.49 7.94 -4.03
CA ARG A 257 15.14 6.71 -3.31
C ARG A 257 15.67 5.48 -4.04
N TYR A 258 16.34 4.62 -3.31
CA TYR A 258 16.67 3.25 -3.70
C TYR A 258 15.57 2.34 -3.13
N PRO A 259 14.60 1.87 -3.97
CA PRO A 259 13.47 1.10 -3.50
C PRO A 259 13.86 -0.23 -2.84
N ASN A 260 13.06 -0.70 -1.89
CA ASN A 260 13.32 -1.95 -1.17
C ASN A 260 13.20 -3.21 -2.05
N TRP A 261 12.47 -3.13 -3.16
CA TRP A 261 12.25 -4.24 -4.10
C TRP A 261 13.31 -4.36 -5.20
N VAL A 262 14.22 -3.40 -5.34
CA VAL A 262 15.37 -3.50 -6.23
C VAL A 262 16.48 -4.27 -5.54
N LYS A 263 17.04 -5.27 -6.22
CA LYS A 263 18.10 -6.11 -5.62
C LYS A 263 19.38 -5.30 -5.32
N PRO A 264 20.13 -5.70 -4.28
CA PRO A 264 21.41 -5.05 -3.96
C PRO A 264 22.36 -5.02 -5.15
N GLY A 265 22.86 -3.81 -5.49
CA GLY A 265 23.82 -3.59 -6.58
C GLY A 265 23.22 -3.42 -7.98
N GLU A 266 21.88 -3.54 -8.13
CA GLU A 266 21.23 -3.37 -9.45
C GLU A 266 20.68 -1.96 -9.65
N PHE A 267 20.54 -1.16 -8.60
CA PHE A 267 20.12 0.23 -8.70
C PHE A 267 21.25 1.11 -9.25
N SER A 268 20.98 1.87 -10.30
CA SER A 268 21.99 2.74 -10.90
C SER A 268 21.48 4.17 -11.08
N VAL A 269 22.41 5.12 -10.92
CA VAL A 269 22.17 6.55 -11.12
C VAL A 269 23.30 7.14 -11.96
N LYS A 270 22.96 7.93 -12.97
CA LYS A 270 23.92 8.70 -13.79
C LYS A 270 23.54 10.17 -13.76
N VAL A 271 24.52 11.05 -13.73
CA VAL A 271 24.32 12.50 -13.87
C VAL A 271 25.03 12.97 -15.14
N ASN A 272 24.27 13.49 -16.11
CA ASN A 272 24.79 13.89 -17.43
C ASN A 272 25.58 12.77 -18.13
N GLY A 273 25.13 11.51 -17.97
CA GLY A 273 25.76 10.32 -18.50
C GLY A 273 26.90 9.73 -17.66
N GLU A 274 27.40 10.44 -16.66
CA GLU A 274 28.44 9.95 -15.77
C GLU A 274 27.86 9.20 -14.56
N PRO A 275 28.36 7.99 -14.23
CA PRO A 275 27.82 7.18 -13.14
C PRO A 275 28.07 7.82 -11.77
N VAL A 276 27.07 7.74 -10.89
CA VAL A 276 27.19 8.11 -9.47
C VAL A 276 27.47 6.84 -8.68
N SER A 277 28.40 6.94 -7.71
CA SER A 277 28.68 5.82 -6.82
C SER A 277 27.51 5.57 -5.87
N VAL A 278 26.83 4.42 -6.01
CA VAL A 278 25.77 3.97 -5.10
C VAL A 278 26.42 3.14 -3.99
N ILE A 279 26.57 3.75 -2.82
CA ILE A 279 27.21 3.13 -1.64
C ILE A 279 26.19 2.64 -0.62
N THR A 280 24.91 2.86 -0.87
CA THR A 280 23.79 2.45 -0.03
C THR A 280 23.10 1.21 -0.60
N GLY A 281 22.18 0.62 0.14
CA GLY A 281 21.41 -0.55 -0.28
C GLY A 281 19.92 -0.25 -0.45
N PRO A 282 19.10 -1.28 -0.73
CA PRO A 282 17.65 -1.14 -0.81
C PRO A 282 17.05 -0.47 0.44
N SER A 283 15.93 0.23 0.26
CA SER A 283 15.26 1.03 1.31
C SER A 283 16.14 2.13 1.89
N SER A 284 16.81 2.89 1.02
CA SER A 284 17.68 4.01 1.38
C SER A 284 17.56 5.15 0.37
N TYR A 285 18.40 6.17 0.53
CA TYR A 285 18.54 7.24 -0.45
C TYR A 285 19.97 7.34 -0.95
N VAL A 286 20.13 7.59 -2.26
CA VAL A 286 21.40 7.96 -2.89
C VAL A 286 21.48 9.48 -2.92
N ALA A 287 22.44 10.06 -2.22
CA ALA A 287 22.63 11.49 -2.13
C ALA A 287 23.57 11.99 -3.24
N ILE A 288 23.20 13.07 -3.90
CA ILE A 288 23.99 13.74 -4.96
C ILE A 288 24.11 15.21 -4.61
N ASP A 289 25.26 15.59 -4.05
CA ASP A 289 25.59 16.98 -3.70
C ASP A 289 26.20 17.68 -4.91
N ARG A 290 25.51 18.69 -5.43
CA ARG A 290 26.05 19.44 -6.58
C ARG A 290 25.39 20.80 -6.78
N LYS A 291 26.06 21.66 -7.60
CA LYS A 291 25.46 22.86 -8.17
C LYS A 291 24.68 22.47 -9.44
N TRP A 292 23.37 22.40 -9.31
CA TRP A 292 22.47 22.09 -10.40
C TRP A 292 22.23 23.30 -11.30
N LYS A 293 22.09 23.06 -12.59
CA LYS A 293 21.80 24.09 -13.60
C LYS A 293 20.86 23.53 -14.66
N LYS A 294 20.22 24.45 -15.38
CA LYS A 294 19.38 24.10 -16.54
C LYS A 294 20.11 23.18 -17.50
N GLY A 295 19.44 22.08 -17.88
CA GLY A 295 19.93 21.05 -18.77
C GLY A 295 20.66 19.90 -18.08
N ASP A 296 20.90 19.95 -16.75
CA ASP A 296 21.40 18.79 -16.02
C ASP A 296 20.34 17.71 -16.00
N VAL A 297 20.75 16.46 -16.18
CA VAL A 297 19.92 15.25 -16.25
C VAL A 297 20.42 14.22 -15.27
N VAL A 298 19.48 13.61 -14.55
CA VAL A 298 19.72 12.42 -13.72
C VAL A 298 18.92 11.27 -14.31
N ASP A 299 19.62 10.25 -14.79
CA ASP A 299 19.03 8.99 -15.24
C ASP A 299 19.10 7.97 -14.10
N VAL A 300 17.96 7.34 -13.79
CA VAL A 300 17.80 6.35 -12.71
C VAL A 300 17.30 5.06 -13.32
N GLU A 301 17.95 3.94 -13.02
CA GLU A 301 17.55 2.59 -13.42
C GLU A 301 17.27 1.76 -12.16
N PHE A 302 16.13 1.08 -12.15
CA PHE A 302 15.65 0.27 -11.03
C PHE A 302 15.00 -1.02 -11.54
N PRO A 303 15.80 -2.06 -11.91
CA PRO A 303 15.28 -3.31 -12.43
C PRO A 303 14.26 -3.97 -11.47
N MET A 304 13.11 -4.39 -12.01
CA MET A 304 12.09 -5.09 -11.26
C MET A 304 12.27 -6.60 -11.35
N HIS A 305 12.04 -7.29 -10.25
CA HIS A 305 12.07 -8.74 -10.16
C HIS A 305 10.74 -9.24 -9.60
N SER A 306 10.37 -10.44 -10.02
CA SER A 306 9.24 -11.14 -9.42
C SER A 306 9.63 -11.70 -8.06
N SER A 307 8.72 -11.65 -7.12
CA SER A 307 8.89 -12.16 -5.76
C SER A 307 7.54 -12.63 -5.20
N ILE A 308 7.60 -13.34 -4.06
CA ILE A 308 6.40 -13.68 -3.29
C ILE A 308 6.32 -12.84 -2.03
N LYS A 309 5.10 -12.63 -1.53
CA LYS A 309 4.84 -12.03 -0.24
C LYS A 309 3.83 -12.89 0.51
N TYR A 310 4.23 -13.38 1.67
CA TYR A 310 3.35 -14.19 2.51
C TYR A 310 2.23 -13.35 3.14
N LEU A 311 1.08 -13.97 3.35
CA LEU A 311 0.10 -13.44 4.27
C LEU A 311 0.69 -13.46 5.69
N PRO A 312 0.62 -12.38 6.47
CA PRO A 312 1.20 -12.37 7.81
C PRO A 312 0.77 -13.59 8.64
N ASN A 313 1.72 -14.29 9.24
CA ASN A 313 1.54 -15.51 10.04
C ASN A 313 0.83 -16.69 9.35
N GLU A 314 0.65 -16.66 8.03
CA GLU A 314 0.02 -17.70 7.22
C GLU A 314 0.91 -18.08 6.03
N PRO A 315 2.02 -18.80 6.25
CA PRO A 315 3.04 -19.04 5.22
C PRO A 315 2.57 -19.93 4.06
N GLN A 316 1.40 -20.52 4.17
CA GLN A 316 0.76 -21.28 3.08
C GLN A 316 0.04 -20.39 2.06
N TYR A 317 -0.22 -19.10 2.40
CA TYR A 317 -0.84 -18.14 1.48
C TYR A 317 0.19 -17.13 0.98
N ILE A 318 0.37 -17.07 -0.34
CA ILE A 318 1.31 -16.17 -1.00
C ILE A 318 0.60 -15.23 -1.97
N ALA A 319 1.08 -14.01 -2.05
CA ALA A 319 0.81 -13.07 -3.13
C ALA A 319 2.01 -12.99 -4.06
N LEU A 320 1.75 -12.86 -5.36
CA LEU A 320 2.78 -12.66 -6.37
C LEU A 320 3.03 -11.16 -6.56
N MET A 321 4.29 -10.78 -6.66
CA MET A 321 4.73 -9.40 -6.85
C MET A 321 5.65 -9.30 -8.06
N HIS A 322 5.64 -8.13 -8.73
CA HIS A 322 6.70 -7.73 -9.66
C HIS A 322 7.14 -6.30 -9.33
N GLY A 323 8.38 -6.15 -8.86
CA GLY A 323 8.76 -4.90 -8.19
C GLY A 323 7.80 -4.61 -7.03
N PRO A 324 7.22 -3.39 -6.92
CA PRO A 324 6.26 -3.05 -5.88
C PRO A 324 4.81 -3.44 -6.23
N ILE A 325 4.55 -3.97 -7.42
CA ILE A 325 3.21 -4.22 -7.93
C ILE A 325 2.72 -5.60 -7.52
N VAL A 326 1.57 -5.64 -6.85
CA VAL A 326 0.84 -6.87 -6.56
C VAL A 326 0.20 -7.37 -7.85
N LEU A 327 0.39 -8.64 -8.12
CA LEU A 327 -0.22 -9.31 -9.25
C LEU A 327 -1.46 -10.08 -8.81
N GLY A 328 -2.41 -10.21 -9.72
CA GLY A 328 -3.65 -10.93 -9.50
C GLY A 328 -4.12 -11.68 -10.74
N MET A 329 -5.17 -12.47 -10.56
CA MET A 329 -5.80 -13.24 -11.64
C MET A 329 -7.30 -13.05 -11.62
N LYS A 330 -7.93 -12.82 -12.77
CA LYS A 330 -9.40 -12.85 -12.91
C LYS A 330 -9.88 -14.28 -12.80
N THR A 331 -10.99 -14.51 -12.09
CA THR A 331 -11.52 -15.86 -11.86
C THR A 331 -12.97 -16.04 -12.26
N GLY A 332 -13.55 -15.08 -12.97
CA GLY A 332 -14.93 -15.15 -13.47
C GLY A 332 -15.75 -13.93 -13.10
N THR A 333 -17.02 -13.95 -13.52
CA THR A 333 -17.97 -12.86 -13.32
C THR A 333 -19.31 -13.35 -12.77
N GLU A 334 -19.36 -14.61 -12.35
CA GLU A 334 -20.58 -15.23 -11.83
C GLU A 334 -20.99 -14.60 -10.49
N ASP A 335 -22.27 -14.35 -10.33
CA ASP A 335 -22.93 -13.90 -9.11
C ASP A 335 -22.16 -12.77 -8.37
N MET A 336 -21.96 -11.66 -9.07
CA MET A 336 -21.41 -10.42 -8.52
C MET A 336 -22.55 -9.44 -8.17
N ALA A 337 -23.43 -9.84 -7.26
CA ALA A 337 -24.54 -9.01 -6.83
C ALA A 337 -24.03 -7.68 -6.25
N HIS A 338 -24.73 -6.59 -6.56
CA HIS A 338 -24.40 -5.23 -6.13
C HIS A 338 -22.97 -4.79 -6.51
N LEU A 339 -22.50 -5.19 -7.70
CA LEU A 339 -21.20 -4.73 -8.23
C LEU A 339 -21.10 -3.20 -8.23
N ILE A 340 -22.21 -2.52 -8.58
CA ILE A 340 -22.40 -1.09 -8.33
C ILE A 340 -23.42 -0.99 -7.20
N ALA A 341 -23.05 -0.34 -6.11
CA ALA A 341 -23.88 -0.22 -4.93
C ALA A 341 -25.08 0.69 -5.19
N ASP A 342 -26.21 0.31 -4.61
CA ASP A 342 -27.38 1.18 -4.50
C ASP A 342 -27.17 2.23 -3.38
N ASP A 343 -28.20 3.03 -3.07
CA ASP A 343 -28.22 4.03 -2.02
C ASP A 343 -28.41 3.47 -0.60
N SER A 344 -28.45 2.13 -0.47
CA SER A 344 -28.64 1.49 0.82
C SER A 344 -27.47 1.77 1.77
N ARG A 345 -27.78 1.86 3.06
CA ARG A 345 -26.78 2.11 4.12
C ARG A 345 -25.66 1.07 4.15
N PHE A 346 -25.92 -0.14 3.68
CA PHE A 346 -25.00 -1.26 3.68
C PHE A 346 -24.55 -1.68 2.27
N GLY A 347 -24.75 -0.82 1.27
CA GLY A 347 -24.36 -1.08 -0.11
C GLY A 347 -22.85 -1.21 -0.34
N GLN A 348 -22.02 -0.91 0.67
CA GLN A 348 -20.55 -1.02 0.59
C GLN A 348 -20.00 -2.45 0.57
N TYR A 349 -20.85 -3.45 0.77
CA TYR A 349 -20.43 -4.85 0.80
C TYR A 349 -20.65 -5.53 -0.55
N ALA A 350 -19.64 -6.26 -1.02
CA ALA A 350 -19.76 -7.14 -2.18
C ALA A 350 -20.58 -8.39 -1.76
N SER A 351 -21.91 -8.33 -1.94
CA SER A 351 -22.87 -9.26 -1.35
C SER A 351 -23.17 -10.51 -2.19
N GLY A 352 -22.49 -10.69 -3.33
CA GLY A 352 -22.62 -11.93 -4.12
C GLY A 352 -22.09 -13.17 -3.40
N ALA A 353 -22.31 -14.33 -3.98
CA ALA A 353 -22.02 -15.61 -3.37
C ALA A 353 -20.58 -15.67 -2.81
N LYS A 354 -20.46 -16.12 -1.58
CA LYS A 354 -19.21 -16.48 -0.94
C LYS A 354 -18.77 -17.86 -1.45
N LEU A 355 -18.03 -17.87 -2.56
CA LEU A 355 -17.55 -19.12 -3.16
C LEU A 355 -16.59 -19.85 -2.23
N SER A 356 -16.56 -21.19 -2.31
CA SER A 356 -15.69 -22.02 -1.49
C SER A 356 -14.22 -21.80 -1.86
N THR A 357 -13.34 -21.72 -0.86
CA THR A 357 -11.90 -21.51 -1.04
C THR A 357 -11.17 -22.78 -1.49
N ASP A 358 -11.72 -23.97 -1.25
CA ASP A 358 -11.18 -25.23 -1.69
C ASP A 358 -11.29 -25.45 -3.22
N GLN A 359 -12.19 -24.70 -3.87
CA GLN A 359 -12.31 -24.67 -5.32
C GLN A 359 -11.58 -23.47 -5.96
N ALA A 360 -10.85 -22.70 -5.19
CA ALA A 360 -10.01 -21.63 -5.71
C ALA A 360 -8.74 -22.22 -6.37
N PRO A 361 -8.12 -21.47 -7.29
CA PRO A 361 -6.82 -21.85 -7.83
C PRO A 361 -5.78 -22.08 -6.74
N ILE A 362 -5.14 -23.27 -6.75
CA ILE A 362 -4.11 -23.71 -5.80
C ILE A 362 -2.80 -23.85 -6.56
N LEU A 363 -1.72 -23.27 -6.06
CA LEU A 363 -0.37 -23.43 -6.60
C LEU A 363 0.30 -24.66 -6.00
N ILE A 364 0.88 -25.50 -6.84
CA ILE A 364 1.57 -26.72 -6.40
C ILE A 364 3.02 -26.63 -6.82
N ASN A 365 3.90 -26.51 -5.84
CA ASN A 365 5.34 -26.48 -6.03
C ASN A 365 6.05 -26.89 -4.74
N ASN A 366 7.03 -27.80 -4.84
CA ASN A 366 7.82 -28.23 -3.70
C ASN A 366 8.79 -27.14 -3.18
N ASP A 367 9.08 -26.15 -4.01
CA ASP A 367 9.86 -24.96 -3.65
C ASP A 367 9.00 -23.71 -3.88
N VAL A 368 8.30 -23.27 -2.85
CA VAL A 368 7.37 -22.14 -2.90
C VAL A 368 8.08 -20.83 -3.29
N GLU A 369 9.31 -20.62 -2.85
CA GLU A 369 10.09 -19.43 -3.17
C GLU A 369 10.39 -19.32 -4.68
N SER A 370 10.55 -20.45 -5.37
CA SER A 370 10.80 -20.49 -6.81
C SER A 370 9.58 -20.15 -7.67
N ILE A 371 8.37 -20.06 -7.10
CA ILE A 371 7.14 -19.80 -7.86
C ILE A 371 7.21 -18.48 -8.62
N ALA A 372 7.73 -17.44 -7.98
CA ALA A 372 7.85 -16.13 -8.60
C ALA A 372 8.77 -16.12 -9.84
N GLU A 373 9.80 -16.96 -9.86
CA GLU A 373 10.72 -17.11 -10.99
C GLU A 373 10.06 -17.78 -12.21
N GLN A 374 8.89 -18.40 -12.02
CA GLN A 374 8.13 -19.05 -13.08
C GLN A 374 7.09 -18.14 -13.74
N LEU A 375 7.11 -16.85 -13.44
CA LEU A 375 6.35 -15.83 -14.15
C LEU A 375 7.06 -15.46 -15.44
N GLU A 376 6.42 -15.72 -16.59
CA GLU A 376 6.95 -15.36 -17.92
C GLU A 376 6.16 -14.17 -18.48
N PRO A 377 6.83 -13.06 -18.87
CA PRO A 377 6.16 -11.91 -19.44
C PRO A 377 5.37 -12.25 -20.71
N ILE A 378 4.19 -11.69 -20.86
CA ILE A 378 3.37 -11.79 -22.07
C ILE A 378 3.82 -10.69 -23.06
N PRO A 379 4.32 -11.05 -24.26
CA PRO A 379 4.78 -10.08 -25.22
C PRO A 379 3.69 -9.04 -25.58
N GLY A 380 4.07 -7.75 -25.51
CA GLY A 380 3.17 -6.64 -25.82
C GLY A 380 2.15 -6.27 -24.74
N LYS A 381 2.19 -6.94 -23.58
CA LYS A 381 1.35 -6.61 -22.41
C LYS A 381 2.26 -6.33 -21.20
N PRO A 382 2.65 -5.07 -20.95
CA PRO A 382 3.49 -4.74 -19.80
C PRO A 382 2.86 -5.23 -18.47
N LEU A 383 3.69 -5.76 -17.57
CA LEU A 383 3.27 -6.31 -16.27
C LEU A 383 2.25 -7.47 -16.31
N HIS A 384 2.01 -8.06 -17.49
CA HIS A 384 1.21 -9.26 -17.63
C HIS A 384 2.12 -10.47 -17.84
N PHE A 385 1.77 -11.57 -17.19
CA PHE A 385 2.59 -12.78 -17.14
C PHE A 385 1.73 -14.02 -17.32
N THR A 386 2.36 -15.10 -17.81
CA THR A 386 1.84 -16.46 -17.63
C THR A 386 2.62 -17.13 -16.51
N LEU A 387 1.92 -17.82 -15.62
CA LEU A 387 2.56 -18.59 -14.56
C LEU A 387 2.73 -20.04 -15.01
N LYS A 388 3.96 -20.55 -14.98
CA LYS A 388 4.31 -21.94 -15.37
C LYS A 388 4.12 -22.96 -14.24
N THR A 389 4.10 -22.50 -12.99
CA THR A 389 3.79 -23.38 -11.86
C THR A 389 2.45 -24.10 -12.08
N ARG A 390 2.40 -25.38 -11.75
CA ARG A 390 1.15 -26.14 -11.75
C ARG A 390 0.09 -25.44 -10.91
N MET A 391 -1.07 -25.20 -11.50
CA MET A 391 -2.18 -24.54 -10.85
C MET A 391 -3.45 -25.38 -11.03
N GLU A 392 -3.94 -25.93 -9.92
CA GLU A 392 -5.20 -26.66 -9.90
C GLU A 392 -6.39 -25.69 -9.82
N ASN A 393 -7.55 -26.09 -10.31
CA ASN A 393 -8.79 -25.31 -10.34
C ASN A 393 -8.73 -23.99 -11.13
N ALA A 394 -7.65 -23.70 -11.80
CA ALA A 394 -7.53 -22.48 -12.60
C ALA A 394 -8.16 -22.66 -13.99
N ILE A 395 -8.87 -21.64 -14.47
CA ILE A 395 -9.47 -21.60 -15.80
C ILE A 395 -8.51 -21.03 -16.86
N HIS A 396 -7.47 -20.35 -16.45
CA HIS A 396 -6.36 -19.85 -17.25
C HIS A 396 -5.15 -19.60 -16.32
N ASN A 397 -4.02 -19.16 -16.87
CA ASN A 397 -2.79 -18.87 -16.14
C ASN A 397 -2.26 -17.44 -16.38
N GLU A 398 -3.10 -16.53 -16.88
CA GLU A 398 -2.73 -15.12 -17.06
C GLU A 398 -2.78 -14.39 -15.71
N ILE A 399 -1.68 -13.77 -15.33
CA ILE A 399 -1.47 -12.98 -14.13
C ILE A 399 -1.23 -11.54 -14.56
N GLN A 400 -1.88 -10.57 -13.92
CA GLN A 400 -1.85 -9.16 -14.30
C GLN A 400 -1.76 -8.24 -13.08
N PRO A 401 -1.47 -6.93 -13.24
CA PRO A 401 -1.51 -6.00 -12.12
C PRO A 401 -2.86 -6.01 -11.41
N PHE A 402 -2.84 -6.11 -10.10
CA PHE A 402 -4.07 -6.16 -9.29
C PHE A 402 -4.93 -4.90 -9.48
N PHE A 403 -4.30 -3.74 -9.64
CA PHE A 403 -5.01 -2.48 -9.83
C PHE A 403 -5.75 -2.38 -11.19
N GLU A 404 -5.44 -3.24 -12.13
CA GLU A 404 -6.15 -3.31 -13.43
C GLU A 404 -7.35 -4.29 -13.41
N ILE A 405 -7.53 -5.04 -12.32
CA ILE A 405 -8.63 -6.00 -12.23
C ILE A 405 -9.89 -5.28 -11.76
N HIS A 406 -10.82 -5.06 -12.66
CA HIS A 406 -12.16 -4.52 -12.38
C HIS A 406 -13.22 -5.48 -12.94
N ASP A 407 -14.46 -5.35 -12.47
CA ASP A 407 -15.63 -6.07 -12.93
C ASP A 407 -15.45 -7.60 -13.03
N SER A 408 -14.70 -8.15 -12.09
CA SER A 408 -14.39 -9.58 -12.03
C SER A 408 -14.19 -10.04 -10.60
N ARG A 409 -14.48 -11.30 -10.36
CA ARG A 409 -13.92 -12.05 -9.24
C ARG A 409 -12.43 -12.23 -9.47
N TYR A 410 -11.63 -12.31 -8.39
CA TYR A 410 -10.18 -12.36 -8.52
C TYR A 410 -9.47 -13.22 -7.49
N MET A 411 -8.24 -13.56 -7.80
CA MET A 411 -7.21 -14.05 -6.88
C MET A 411 -6.16 -12.98 -6.68
N MET A 412 -5.70 -12.84 -5.46
CA MET A 412 -4.54 -12.02 -5.08
C MET A 412 -3.64 -12.79 -4.11
N TYR A 413 -4.24 -13.66 -3.30
CA TYR A 413 -3.55 -14.65 -2.50
C TYR A 413 -3.89 -16.05 -3.00
N TRP A 414 -2.88 -16.90 -3.11
CA TRP A 414 -2.99 -18.30 -3.48
C TRP A 414 -2.56 -19.18 -2.32
N LEU A 415 -3.32 -20.24 -2.08
CA LEU A 415 -2.83 -21.38 -1.30
C LEU A 415 -1.70 -22.03 -2.10
N ALA A 416 -0.49 -22.08 -1.55
CA ALA A 416 0.69 -22.70 -2.17
C ALA A 416 1.10 -23.94 -1.37
N LEU A 417 1.08 -25.09 -2.00
CA LEU A 417 1.31 -26.39 -1.36
C LEU A 417 2.43 -27.15 -2.07
N SER A 418 3.17 -27.97 -1.32
CA SER A 418 3.99 -29.04 -1.91
C SER A 418 3.09 -30.14 -2.47
N GLU A 419 3.61 -31.00 -3.33
CA GLU A 419 2.86 -32.14 -3.88
C GLU A 419 2.29 -33.04 -2.76
N ASP A 420 3.10 -33.34 -1.73
CA ASP A 420 2.66 -34.15 -0.58
C ASP A 420 1.56 -33.47 0.24
N SER A 421 1.70 -32.16 0.47
CA SER A 421 0.70 -31.38 1.20
C SER A 421 -0.61 -31.26 0.41
N TYR A 422 -0.54 -31.20 -0.92
CA TYR A 422 -1.73 -31.20 -1.77
C TYR A 422 -2.47 -32.54 -1.73
N GLN A 423 -1.77 -33.67 -1.71
CA GLN A 423 -2.39 -34.98 -1.53
C GLN A 423 -3.08 -35.10 -0.15
N GLY A 424 -2.47 -34.55 0.91
CA GLY A 424 -3.09 -34.44 2.22
C GLY A 424 -4.39 -33.61 2.17
N PHE A 425 -4.34 -32.44 1.55
CA PHE A 425 -5.51 -31.57 1.36
C PHE A 425 -6.67 -32.28 0.62
N LEU A 426 -6.38 -33.02 -0.46
CA LEU A 426 -7.39 -33.79 -1.18
C LEU A 426 -8.01 -34.90 -0.32
N ASN A 427 -7.21 -35.58 0.51
CA ASN A 427 -7.71 -36.60 1.42
C ASN A 427 -8.64 -36.01 2.49
N ASP A 428 -8.31 -34.83 3.04
CA ASP A 428 -9.14 -34.14 4.02
C ASP A 428 -10.47 -33.65 3.41
N LEU A 429 -10.46 -33.16 2.15
CA LEU A 429 -11.69 -32.82 1.43
C LEU A 429 -12.58 -34.05 1.23
N THR A 430 -12.02 -35.17 0.79
CA THR A 430 -12.75 -36.42 0.58
C THR A 430 -13.39 -36.91 1.89
N LYS A 431 -12.64 -36.84 2.99
CA LYS A 431 -13.14 -37.22 4.32
C LYS A 431 -14.29 -36.32 4.76
N ALA A 432 -14.11 -34.98 4.60
CA ALA A 432 -15.15 -34.02 4.95
C ALA A 432 -16.45 -34.20 4.12
N GLU A 433 -16.36 -34.62 2.86
CA GLU A 433 -17.53 -34.97 2.03
C GLU A 433 -18.24 -36.23 2.53
N GLN A 434 -17.48 -37.25 2.93
CA GLN A 434 -18.05 -38.51 3.48
C GLN A 434 -18.73 -38.30 4.85
N GLU A 435 -18.27 -37.35 5.64
CA GLU A 435 -18.80 -37.04 6.96
C GLU A 435 -20.01 -36.07 6.95
N ARG A 436 -20.35 -35.50 5.78
CA ARG A 436 -21.56 -34.66 5.67
C ARG A 436 -22.83 -35.49 5.83
N PRO A 437 -23.70 -35.22 6.82
CA PRO A 437 -24.99 -35.88 6.93
C PRO A 437 -25.82 -35.51 5.71
N TYR A 438 -26.49 -36.49 5.11
CA TYR A 438 -27.48 -36.33 4.04
C TYR A 438 -28.66 -35.49 4.47
#